data_02a5e8c3260d6ff5f0e90bac2b85d0da
#
_entry.id   02a5e8c3260d6ff5f0e90bac2b85d0da
#
_cell.length_a   1.000
_cell.length_b   1.000
_cell.length_c   1.000
_cell.angle_alpha   90.00
_cell.angle_beta   90.00
_cell.angle_gamma   90.00
#
_symmetry.space_group_name_H-M   'P 1'
#
loop_
_entity.id
_entity.type
_entity.pdbx_description
1 polymer ?
#
loop_
_entity_poly.entity_id
_entity_poly.type
_entity_poly.pdbx_seq_one_letter_code
_entity_poly.pdbx_strand_id
1 'polypeptide(L)'
;MGRTIVGIDVGSSKVCTLVGEVDDEEGVRVIGVGLVPSRGVRKGVVVNVADATAAIAASVEKAERTSGYQIERAYVGLSGTHVSSLNSRGVVGISRREQGITVEDVDRVLDAAHAIAVPHNQEVVHVVPRGYTVDGQNGVRDPVGMHGFRLEVEAHIVVGSSTSIQNLVKCVETAGLEVDELVLASIAAGDAVLMETEREMGVVLADIGAGTTDIAIFIDGTVWHTVTLGVGGEYITGDIAIGLRLPPDVAEQVKVQHGHACAAQVPPEARVSVSAFGGETQQVVPRWKLAEIIEARVEEILSMIQQEIKRSGYDGLLPAGVVLCGGTAQLSGIQELGRDVLDLPVRVGAPQEIHGLVDKIANPAHAVGAGLVGWGLTVDTRPQLRKSGPGMGKRFLGWLRAFLPG
;
A
#
# COMPACT_ATOMS: atom_id res chain seq x y z
N MET A 1 -9.46 -19.69 21.64
CA MET A 1 -9.15 -19.36 20.24
C MET A 1 -8.48 -18.02 20.29
N GLY A 2 -7.31 -17.90 19.69
CA GLY A 2 -6.60 -16.63 19.57
C GLY A 2 -7.44 -15.65 18.77
N ARG A 3 -7.20 -14.37 18.96
CA ARG A 3 -7.83 -13.29 18.18
C ARG A 3 -7.27 -13.32 16.77
N THR A 4 -8.15 -13.24 15.78
CA THR A 4 -7.76 -13.26 14.36
C THR A 4 -7.97 -11.89 13.69
N ILE A 5 -7.05 -11.55 12.79
CA ILE A 5 -7.09 -10.35 11.95
C ILE A 5 -7.05 -10.82 10.50
N VAL A 6 -7.89 -10.24 9.66
CA VAL A 6 -7.94 -10.59 8.24
C VAL A 6 -7.65 -9.37 7.39
N GLY A 7 -6.70 -9.50 6.45
CA GLY A 7 -6.38 -8.50 5.45
C GLY A 7 -6.72 -9.00 4.05
N ILE A 8 -7.41 -8.18 3.25
CA ILE A 8 -7.74 -8.47 1.85
C ILE A 8 -7.12 -7.40 0.95
N ASP A 9 -6.15 -7.80 0.16
CA ASP A 9 -5.57 -7.00 -0.92
C ASP A 9 -6.28 -7.33 -2.24
N VAL A 10 -7.00 -6.35 -2.79
CA VAL A 10 -7.76 -6.47 -4.04
C VAL A 10 -6.99 -5.80 -5.16
N GLY A 11 -5.97 -6.50 -5.69
CA GLY A 11 -5.11 -5.98 -6.74
C GLY A 11 -5.65 -6.19 -8.16
N SER A 12 -4.99 -5.60 -9.17
CA SER A 12 -5.37 -5.75 -10.59
C SER A 12 -5.04 -7.15 -11.14
N SER A 13 -3.99 -7.81 -10.65
CA SER A 13 -3.55 -9.15 -11.14
C SER A 13 -3.99 -10.28 -10.21
N LYS A 14 -4.05 -10.03 -8.90
CA LYS A 14 -4.37 -11.03 -7.89
C LYS A 14 -5.23 -10.42 -6.78
N VAL A 15 -6.07 -11.26 -6.17
CA VAL A 15 -6.69 -11.00 -4.86
C VAL A 15 -5.98 -11.88 -3.83
N CYS A 16 -5.54 -11.28 -2.74
CA CYS A 16 -4.83 -11.96 -1.66
C CYS A 16 -5.57 -11.73 -0.33
N THR A 17 -6.00 -12.81 0.30
CA THR A 17 -6.57 -12.80 1.65
C THR A 17 -5.57 -13.46 2.60
N LEU A 18 -5.18 -12.73 3.64
CA LEU A 18 -4.33 -13.23 4.72
C LEU A 18 -5.11 -13.29 6.03
N VAL A 19 -4.95 -14.40 6.75
CA VAL A 19 -5.50 -14.57 8.10
C VAL A 19 -4.34 -14.64 9.08
N GLY A 20 -4.26 -13.68 9.98
CA GLY A 20 -3.29 -13.62 11.08
C GLY A 20 -3.96 -13.96 12.40
N GLU A 21 -3.31 -14.79 13.20
CA GLU A 21 -3.62 -15.06 14.60
C GLU A 21 -2.72 -14.18 15.47
N VAL A 22 -3.32 -13.45 16.41
CA VAL A 22 -2.57 -12.60 17.34
C VAL A 22 -1.95 -13.48 18.42
N ASP A 23 -0.63 -13.42 18.56
CA ASP A 23 0.13 -14.02 19.62
C ASP A 23 0.67 -12.92 20.55
N ASP A 24 0.49 -13.08 21.86
CA ASP A 24 0.89 -12.08 22.84
C ASP A 24 2.42 -11.91 22.95
N GLU A 25 3.20 -12.92 22.53
CA GLU A 25 4.67 -12.93 22.61
C GLU A 25 5.34 -12.64 21.26
N GLU A 26 4.78 -13.16 20.15
CA GLU A 26 5.37 -13.11 18.82
C GLU A 26 4.72 -12.08 17.88
N GLY A 27 3.64 -11.42 18.30
CA GLY A 27 2.90 -10.46 17.48
C GLY A 27 1.84 -11.13 16.60
N VAL A 28 1.97 -11.14 15.26
CA VAL A 28 1.00 -11.78 14.37
C VAL A 28 1.59 -12.95 13.63
N ARG A 29 0.94 -14.08 13.77
CA ARG A 29 1.25 -15.32 13.07
C ARG A 29 0.28 -15.55 11.92
N VAL A 30 0.73 -15.58 10.68
CA VAL A 30 -0.12 -15.90 9.53
C VAL A 30 -0.44 -17.39 9.50
N ILE A 31 -1.74 -17.69 9.60
CA ILE A 31 -2.29 -19.05 9.65
C ILE A 31 -3.05 -19.42 8.37
N GLY A 32 -3.48 -18.44 7.56
CA GLY A 32 -4.23 -18.68 6.35
C GLY A 32 -3.83 -17.75 5.22
N VAL A 33 -3.80 -18.31 4.00
CA VAL A 33 -3.48 -17.59 2.75
C VAL A 33 -4.43 -18.02 1.65
N GLY A 34 -5.18 -17.08 1.11
CA GLY A 34 -5.97 -17.24 -0.10
C GLY A 34 -5.42 -16.37 -1.22
N LEU A 35 -4.90 -16.97 -2.27
CA LEU A 35 -4.36 -16.27 -3.43
C LEU A 35 -5.05 -16.76 -4.69
N VAL A 36 -5.70 -15.86 -5.42
CA VAL A 36 -6.40 -16.14 -6.68
C VAL A 36 -6.12 -15.07 -7.73
N PRO A 37 -6.20 -15.38 -9.02
CA PRO A 37 -6.13 -14.38 -10.07
C PRO A 37 -7.27 -13.36 -9.92
N SER A 38 -6.97 -12.08 -10.02
CA SER A 38 -7.97 -11.01 -9.99
C SER A 38 -8.72 -10.97 -11.32
N ARG A 39 -10.01 -10.70 -11.23
CA ARG A 39 -10.88 -10.38 -12.37
C ARG A 39 -11.78 -9.22 -11.96
N GLY A 40 -12.20 -8.42 -12.94
CA GLY A 40 -13.11 -7.29 -12.67
C GLY A 40 -12.47 -6.08 -12.00
N VAL A 41 -11.15 -6.08 -11.77
CA VAL A 41 -10.38 -4.93 -11.24
C VAL A 41 -9.32 -4.50 -12.25
N ARG A 42 -9.22 -3.21 -12.53
CA ARG A 42 -8.21 -2.64 -13.41
C ARG A 42 -7.66 -1.34 -12.84
N LYS A 43 -6.34 -1.24 -12.72
CA LYS A 43 -5.65 -0.07 -12.14
C LYS A 43 -6.22 0.32 -10.76
N GLY A 44 -6.48 -0.69 -9.92
CA GLY A 44 -7.05 -0.49 -8.58
C GLY A 44 -8.54 -0.12 -8.56
N VAL A 45 -9.23 -0.05 -9.69
CA VAL A 45 -10.66 0.30 -9.78
C VAL A 45 -11.49 -0.90 -10.18
N VAL A 46 -12.62 -1.13 -9.51
CA VAL A 46 -13.60 -2.16 -9.88
C VAL A 46 -14.27 -1.74 -11.19
N VAL A 47 -14.08 -2.54 -12.24
CA VAL A 47 -14.68 -2.34 -13.57
C VAL A 47 -15.79 -3.36 -13.87
N ASN A 48 -15.83 -4.47 -13.11
CA ASN A 48 -16.89 -5.46 -13.15
C ASN A 48 -17.12 -5.99 -11.73
N VAL A 49 -18.25 -5.62 -11.15
CA VAL A 49 -18.60 -5.98 -9.76
C VAL A 49 -18.76 -7.50 -9.58
N ALA A 50 -19.40 -8.19 -10.54
CA ALA A 50 -19.65 -9.63 -10.42
C ALA A 50 -18.32 -10.43 -10.43
N ASP A 51 -17.42 -10.11 -11.36
CA ASP A 51 -16.10 -10.77 -11.47
C ASP A 51 -15.22 -10.46 -10.26
N ALA A 52 -15.22 -9.21 -9.77
CA ALA A 52 -14.45 -8.81 -8.59
C ALA A 52 -14.99 -9.51 -7.32
N THR A 53 -16.32 -9.55 -7.13
CA THR A 53 -16.95 -10.28 -6.03
C THR A 53 -16.57 -11.76 -6.04
N ALA A 54 -16.65 -12.41 -7.20
CA ALA A 54 -16.30 -13.83 -7.33
C ALA A 54 -14.82 -14.09 -7.01
N ALA A 55 -13.90 -13.21 -7.43
CA ALA A 55 -12.49 -13.33 -7.11
C ALA A 55 -12.22 -13.14 -5.60
N ILE A 56 -12.89 -12.14 -4.97
CA ILE A 56 -12.79 -11.92 -3.51
C ILE A 56 -13.30 -13.15 -2.76
N ALA A 57 -14.51 -13.65 -3.08
CA ALA A 57 -15.09 -14.82 -2.44
C ALA A 57 -14.20 -16.07 -2.56
N ALA A 58 -13.64 -16.32 -3.76
CA ALA A 58 -12.72 -17.43 -3.98
C ALA A 58 -11.40 -17.31 -3.18
N SER A 59 -10.90 -16.07 -3.01
CA SER A 59 -9.72 -15.81 -2.17
C SER A 59 -10.01 -16.08 -0.70
N VAL A 60 -11.16 -15.62 -0.21
CA VAL A 60 -11.63 -15.82 1.16
C VAL A 60 -11.82 -17.31 1.45
N GLU A 61 -12.56 -18.03 0.63
CA GLU A 61 -12.77 -19.49 0.77
C GLU A 61 -11.44 -20.25 0.85
N LYS A 62 -10.46 -19.84 0.05
CA LYS A 62 -9.13 -20.46 0.07
C LYS A 62 -8.37 -20.16 1.37
N ALA A 63 -8.48 -18.93 1.89
CA ALA A 63 -7.90 -18.54 3.17
C ALA A 63 -8.56 -19.27 4.34
N GLU A 64 -9.89 -19.41 4.35
CA GLU A 64 -10.64 -20.18 5.33
C GLU A 64 -10.21 -21.66 5.35
N ARG A 65 -10.08 -22.28 4.18
CA ARG A 65 -9.60 -23.68 4.09
C ARG A 65 -8.20 -23.87 4.62
N THR A 66 -7.32 -22.89 4.47
CA THR A 66 -5.92 -22.99 4.94
C THR A 66 -5.78 -22.68 6.42
N SER A 67 -6.60 -21.78 6.96
CA SER A 67 -6.58 -21.39 8.38
C SER A 67 -7.48 -22.24 9.25
N GLY A 68 -8.54 -22.85 8.69
CA GLY A 68 -9.62 -23.46 9.46
C GLY A 68 -10.52 -22.42 10.18
N TYR A 69 -10.36 -21.14 9.89
CA TYR A 69 -11.10 -20.03 10.49
C TYR A 69 -12.15 -19.51 9.52
N GLN A 70 -13.38 -19.28 10.00
CA GLN A 70 -14.44 -18.64 9.23
C GLN A 70 -14.30 -17.13 9.29
N ILE A 71 -14.22 -16.47 8.14
CA ILE A 71 -13.96 -15.05 8.01
C ILE A 71 -15.29 -14.29 7.93
N GLU A 72 -15.54 -13.40 8.89
CA GLU A 72 -16.75 -12.56 8.93
C GLU A 72 -16.45 -11.10 8.55
N ARG A 73 -15.22 -10.64 8.79
CA ARG A 73 -14.78 -9.26 8.62
C ARG A 73 -13.33 -9.14 8.23
N ALA A 74 -12.95 -8.03 7.59
CA ALA A 74 -11.58 -7.81 7.13
C ALA A 74 -11.20 -6.33 7.00
N TYR A 75 -9.90 -6.05 7.13
CA TYR A 75 -9.26 -4.83 6.64
C TYR A 75 -9.03 -4.98 5.13
N VAL A 76 -9.38 -3.96 4.35
CA VAL A 76 -9.34 -4.03 2.89
C VAL A 76 -8.40 -2.98 2.33
N GLY A 77 -7.46 -3.41 1.47
CA GLY A 77 -6.53 -2.52 0.79
C GLY A 77 -7.23 -1.66 -0.26
N LEU A 78 -6.95 -0.36 -0.23
CA LEU A 78 -7.41 0.61 -1.22
C LEU A 78 -6.22 1.12 -2.04
N SER A 79 -6.28 0.97 -3.35
CA SER A 79 -5.35 1.53 -4.32
C SER A 79 -6.13 2.03 -5.54
N GLY A 80 -5.50 2.84 -6.36
CA GLY A 80 -6.05 3.25 -7.65
C GLY A 80 -5.90 4.74 -7.93
N THR A 81 -5.96 5.09 -9.22
CA THR A 81 -5.79 6.47 -9.70
C THR A 81 -6.88 7.44 -9.27
N HIS A 82 -7.94 6.94 -8.63
CA HIS A 82 -9.00 7.74 -8.04
C HIS A 82 -8.68 8.23 -6.62
N VAL A 83 -7.57 7.75 -6.05
CA VAL A 83 -7.05 8.21 -4.76
C VAL A 83 -6.15 9.43 -5.00
N SER A 84 -6.32 10.44 -4.19
CA SER A 84 -5.48 11.64 -4.16
C SER A 84 -5.23 12.06 -2.72
N SER A 85 -4.26 12.94 -2.52
CA SER A 85 -3.95 13.44 -1.19
C SER A 85 -3.69 14.93 -1.21
N LEU A 86 -3.84 15.55 -0.04
CA LEU A 86 -3.54 16.96 0.18
C LEU A 86 -3.09 17.16 1.64
N ASN A 87 -2.33 18.22 1.88
CA ASN A 87 -1.92 18.59 3.22
C ASN A 87 -2.78 19.73 3.72
N SER A 88 -3.20 19.65 4.99
CA SER A 88 -4.04 20.66 5.63
C SER A 88 -3.50 21.02 7.00
N ARG A 89 -3.86 22.20 7.49
CA ARG A 89 -3.51 22.69 8.83
C ARG A 89 -4.76 22.95 9.64
N GLY A 90 -4.81 22.35 10.84
CA GLY A 90 -5.81 22.64 11.85
C GLY A 90 -5.26 23.52 12.94
N VAL A 91 -6.11 24.35 13.56
CA VAL A 91 -5.73 25.22 14.68
C VAL A 91 -6.87 25.30 15.67
N VAL A 92 -6.59 25.07 16.95
CA VAL A 92 -7.58 25.25 18.05
C VAL A 92 -6.98 25.98 19.25
N GLY A 93 -7.82 26.70 19.96
CA GLY A 93 -7.48 27.27 21.26
C GLY A 93 -7.73 26.25 22.39
N ILE A 94 -6.85 26.21 23.38
CA ILE A 94 -6.96 25.36 24.58
C ILE A 94 -7.73 26.12 25.67
N SER A 95 -8.90 25.56 26.02
CA SER A 95 -9.80 26.24 26.98
C SER A 95 -9.48 25.94 28.45
N ARG A 96 -9.02 24.69 28.73
CA ARG A 96 -8.74 24.19 30.09
C ARG A 96 -7.23 24.20 30.37
N ARG A 97 -6.67 25.37 30.58
CA ARG A 97 -5.22 25.60 30.70
C ARG A 97 -4.54 24.86 31.85
N GLU A 98 -5.24 24.65 32.94
CA GLU A 98 -4.70 23.99 34.16
C GLU A 98 -4.53 22.46 33.97
N GLN A 99 -5.25 21.86 33.03
CA GLN A 99 -5.20 20.41 32.76
C GLN A 99 -4.20 20.03 31.66
N GLY A 100 -3.61 21.04 30.99
CA GLY A 100 -2.82 20.82 29.78
C GLY A 100 -3.69 20.44 28.59
N ILE A 101 -3.02 20.11 27.46
CA ILE A 101 -3.65 19.64 26.21
C ILE A 101 -4.18 18.23 26.44
N THR A 102 -5.44 18.01 26.11
CA THR A 102 -6.12 16.73 26.26
C THR A 102 -6.26 15.99 24.93
N VAL A 103 -6.61 14.71 24.97
CA VAL A 103 -6.96 13.93 23.76
C VAL A 103 -8.11 14.59 22.99
N GLU A 104 -9.10 15.18 23.70
CA GLU A 104 -10.22 15.90 23.08
C GLU A 104 -9.75 17.17 22.32
N ASP A 105 -8.68 17.82 22.79
CA ASP A 105 -8.09 18.96 22.07
C ASP A 105 -7.36 18.50 20.80
N VAL A 106 -6.69 17.35 20.85
CA VAL A 106 -6.08 16.71 19.69
C VAL A 106 -7.15 16.31 18.67
N ASP A 107 -8.25 15.71 19.11
CA ASP A 107 -9.37 15.38 18.23
C ASP A 107 -9.93 16.63 17.55
N ARG A 108 -10.16 17.71 18.32
CA ARG A 108 -10.67 18.99 17.78
C ARG A 108 -9.72 19.63 16.75
N VAL A 109 -8.41 19.57 16.96
CA VAL A 109 -7.45 20.16 16.01
C VAL A 109 -7.38 19.36 14.72
N LEU A 110 -7.56 18.03 14.81
CA LEU A 110 -7.64 17.16 13.64
C LEU A 110 -8.96 17.33 12.89
N ASP A 111 -10.08 17.49 13.60
CA ASP A 111 -11.36 17.85 12.98
C ASP A 111 -11.26 19.21 12.28
N ALA A 112 -10.55 20.17 12.85
CA ALA A 112 -10.30 21.45 12.20
C ALA A 112 -9.44 21.32 10.93
N ALA A 113 -8.44 20.44 10.94
CA ALA A 113 -7.66 20.12 9.72
C ALA A 113 -8.51 19.39 8.67
N HIS A 114 -9.43 18.53 9.12
CA HIS A 114 -10.35 17.79 8.26
C HIS A 114 -11.47 18.67 7.66
N ALA A 115 -11.83 19.78 8.30
CA ALA A 115 -12.90 20.69 7.86
C ALA A 115 -12.63 21.45 6.55
N ILE A 116 -11.72 20.91 5.71
CA ILE A 116 -11.48 21.39 4.36
C ILE A 116 -12.65 20.99 3.44
N ALA A 117 -12.87 21.78 2.42
CA ALA A 117 -13.86 21.47 1.39
C ALA A 117 -13.39 20.26 0.55
N VAL A 118 -13.70 19.05 1.00
CA VAL A 118 -13.58 17.84 0.18
C VAL A 118 -14.69 17.88 -0.87
N PRO A 119 -14.38 17.67 -2.16
CA PRO A 119 -15.39 17.60 -3.20
C PRO A 119 -16.49 16.58 -2.89
N HIS A 120 -17.76 16.88 -3.23
CA HIS A 120 -18.91 16.02 -2.89
C HIS A 120 -18.84 14.59 -3.44
N ASN A 121 -18.01 14.36 -4.45
CA ASN A 121 -17.78 13.04 -5.06
C ASN A 121 -16.55 12.30 -4.49
N GLN A 122 -15.96 12.83 -3.42
CA GLN A 122 -14.82 12.23 -2.73
C GLN A 122 -15.15 11.96 -1.26
N GLU A 123 -14.53 10.94 -0.70
CA GLU A 123 -14.59 10.58 0.71
C GLU A 123 -13.18 10.58 1.28
N VAL A 124 -13.05 11.00 2.56
CA VAL A 124 -11.79 10.93 3.27
C VAL A 124 -11.56 9.50 3.72
N VAL A 125 -10.39 8.97 3.33
CA VAL A 125 -9.94 7.63 3.69
C VAL A 125 -9.05 7.68 4.92
N HIS A 126 -8.06 8.60 4.92
CA HIS A 126 -7.14 8.77 6.05
C HIS A 126 -6.87 10.24 6.33
N VAL A 127 -6.63 10.56 7.62
CA VAL A 127 -6.07 11.84 8.10
C VAL A 127 -4.86 11.51 8.97
N VAL A 128 -3.67 11.73 8.45
CA VAL A 128 -2.40 11.38 9.11
C VAL A 128 -1.79 12.64 9.70
N PRO A 129 -1.66 12.79 11.03
CA PRO A 129 -0.91 13.91 11.60
C PRO A 129 0.58 13.78 11.22
N ARG A 130 1.15 14.86 10.71
CA ARG A 130 2.57 14.95 10.35
C ARG A 130 3.39 15.50 11.52
N GLY A 131 2.78 16.35 12.34
CA GLY A 131 3.38 16.95 13.50
C GLY A 131 2.49 18.02 14.08
N TYR A 132 2.71 18.32 15.37
CA TYR A 132 1.98 19.33 16.12
C TYR A 132 2.86 20.55 16.42
N THR A 133 2.20 21.68 16.64
CA THR A 133 2.81 22.93 17.12
C THR A 133 2.05 23.43 18.32
N VAL A 134 2.73 23.64 19.43
CA VAL A 134 2.16 24.18 20.67
C VAL A 134 2.75 25.56 20.94
N ASP A 135 1.92 26.59 20.94
CA ASP A 135 2.31 28.00 21.15
C ASP A 135 3.52 28.44 20.28
N GLY A 136 3.61 27.94 19.04
CA GLY A 136 4.70 28.21 18.10
C GLY A 136 5.92 27.29 18.24
N GLN A 137 5.95 26.37 19.18
CA GLN A 137 6.96 25.31 19.26
C GLN A 137 6.60 24.20 18.28
N ASN A 138 7.35 24.10 17.18
CA ASN A 138 7.19 23.07 16.16
C ASN A 138 7.82 21.72 16.57
N GLY A 139 7.48 20.65 15.85
CA GLY A 139 8.11 19.34 16.00
C GLY A 139 7.61 18.55 17.23
N VAL A 140 6.45 18.91 17.75
CA VAL A 140 5.82 18.14 18.83
C VAL A 140 5.17 16.90 18.21
N ARG A 141 5.56 15.71 18.67
CA ARG A 141 5.00 14.43 18.21
C ARG A 141 3.72 14.07 18.97
N ASP A 142 3.76 14.20 20.31
CA ASP A 142 2.59 14.01 21.18
C ASP A 142 2.39 15.26 22.03
N PRO A 143 1.31 16.04 21.79
CA PRO A 143 1.01 17.23 22.54
C PRO A 143 0.23 16.96 23.85
N VAL A 144 -0.27 15.72 24.07
CA VAL A 144 -1.12 15.39 25.24
C VAL A 144 -0.33 15.59 26.54
N GLY A 145 -0.92 16.32 27.48
CA GLY A 145 -0.29 16.68 28.77
C GLY A 145 0.62 17.89 28.71
N MET A 146 0.96 18.45 27.56
CA MET A 146 1.71 19.70 27.45
C MET A 146 0.83 20.89 27.83
N HIS A 147 1.42 21.90 28.46
CA HIS A 147 0.75 23.17 28.69
C HIS A 147 0.87 24.08 27.48
N GLY A 148 -0.22 24.73 27.08
CA GLY A 148 -0.26 25.64 25.95
C GLY A 148 -1.61 26.33 25.80
N PHE A 149 -1.63 27.37 24.98
CA PHE A 149 -2.84 28.16 24.69
C PHE A 149 -3.40 27.83 23.30
N ARG A 150 -2.53 27.40 22.39
CA ARG A 150 -2.82 27.16 20.99
C ARG A 150 -2.18 25.87 20.53
N LEU A 151 -3.00 24.96 20.03
CA LEU A 151 -2.57 23.72 19.39
C LEU A 151 -2.82 23.81 17.90
N GLU A 152 -1.82 23.44 17.11
CA GLU A 152 -1.89 23.33 15.66
C GLU A 152 -1.45 21.94 15.24
N VAL A 153 -1.97 21.46 14.11
CA VAL A 153 -1.55 20.22 13.46
C VAL A 153 -1.36 20.45 11.98
N GLU A 154 -0.31 19.88 11.42
CA GLU A 154 -0.22 19.62 9.98
C GLU A 154 -0.64 18.19 9.73
N ALA A 155 -1.63 17.98 8.85
CA ALA A 155 -2.17 16.66 8.56
C ALA A 155 -2.10 16.37 7.06
N HIS A 156 -1.69 15.14 6.74
CA HIS A 156 -1.81 14.57 5.41
C HIS A 156 -3.16 13.88 5.28
N ILE A 157 -3.98 14.32 4.32
CA ILE A 157 -5.34 13.85 4.13
C ILE A 157 -5.41 13.08 2.82
N VAL A 158 -5.81 11.82 2.90
CA VAL A 158 -6.02 10.94 1.75
C VAL A 158 -7.52 10.90 1.45
N VAL A 159 -7.87 11.16 0.20
CA VAL A 159 -9.25 11.12 -0.30
C VAL A 159 -9.36 10.19 -1.50
N GLY A 160 -10.52 9.59 -1.69
CA GLY A 160 -10.80 8.74 -2.83
C GLY A 160 -12.19 9.02 -3.41
N SER A 161 -12.42 8.65 -4.68
CA SER A 161 -13.73 8.73 -5.30
C SER A 161 -14.76 7.90 -4.53
N SER A 162 -15.84 8.54 -4.06
CA SER A 162 -16.91 7.87 -3.31
C SER A 162 -17.49 6.68 -4.08
N THR A 163 -17.70 6.81 -5.38
CA THR A 163 -18.22 5.73 -6.22
C THR A 163 -17.27 4.55 -6.30
N SER A 164 -15.96 4.81 -6.43
CA SER A 164 -14.96 3.73 -6.51
C SER A 164 -14.83 2.99 -5.18
N ILE A 165 -14.84 3.73 -4.08
CA ILE A 165 -14.83 3.21 -2.71
C ILE A 165 -16.06 2.34 -2.47
N GLN A 166 -17.27 2.85 -2.75
CA GLN A 166 -18.52 2.13 -2.56
C GLN A 166 -18.62 0.87 -3.42
N ASN A 167 -18.08 0.88 -4.65
CA ASN A 167 -18.02 -0.32 -5.48
C ASN A 167 -17.10 -1.39 -4.88
N LEU A 168 -15.95 -1.01 -4.33
CA LEU A 168 -15.05 -1.95 -3.66
C LEU A 168 -15.70 -2.54 -2.40
N VAL A 169 -16.27 -1.69 -1.53
CA VAL A 169 -17.00 -2.12 -0.32
C VAL A 169 -18.12 -3.06 -0.68
N LYS A 170 -18.93 -2.72 -1.69
CA LYS A 170 -20.02 -3.56 -2.16
C LYS A 170 -19.54 -4.93 -2.65
N CYS A 171 -18.40 -5.03 -3.33
CA CYS A 171 -17.85 -6.33 -3.74
C CYS A 171 -17.49 -7.20 -2.52
N VAL A 172 -16.90 -6.62 -1.49
CA VAL A 172 -16.51 -7.33 -0.25
C VAL A 172 -17.76 -7.75 0.53
N GLU A 173 -18.73 -6.86 0.71
CA GLU A 173 -20.00 -7.16 1.40
C GLU A 173 -20.83 -8.20 0.65
N THR A 174 -20.85 -8.15 -0.69
CA THR A 174 -21.55 -9.16 -1.51
C THR A 174 -20.86 -10.52 -1.45
N ALA A 175 -19.54 -10.56 -1.19
CA ALA A 175 -18.80 -11.79 -0.90
C ALA A 175 -19.07 -12.34 0.51
N GLY A 176 -19.91 -11.68 1.33
CA GLY A 176 -20.35 -12.13 2.65
C GLY A 176 -19.53 -11.59 3.82
N LEU A 177 -18.74 -10.55 3.64
CA LEU A 177 -17.82 -10.02 4.64
C LEU A 177 -18.20 -8.59 5.07
N GLU A 178 -17.96 -8.25 6.33
CA GLU A 178 -17.97 -6.87 6.81
C GLU A 178 -16.59 -6.21 6.57
N VAL A 179 -16.57 -4.95 6.11
CA VAL A 179 -15.35 -4.17 5.99
C VAL A 179 -15.09 -3.45 7.32
N ASP A 180 -14.01 -3.83 8.01
CA ASP A 180 -13.59 -3.15 9.24
C ASP A 180 -13.09 -1.74 8.95
N GLU A 181 -12.17 -1.64 8.01
CA GLU A 181 -11.59 -0.38 7.55
C GLU A 181 -10.99 -0.54 6.14
N LEU A 182 -11.02 0.56 5.37
CA LEU A 182 -10.25 0.67 4.13
C LEU A 182 -8.89 1.29 4.45
N VAL A 183 -7.82 0.62 4.07
CA VAL A 183 -6.46 1.09 4.33
C VAL A 183 -5.75 1.35 3.00
N LEU A 184 -5.14 2.53 2.86
CA LEU A 184 -4.36 2.84 1.66
C LEU A 184 -3.22 1.83 1.47
N ALA A 185 -3.13 1.22 0.30
CA ALA A 185 -2.20 0.14 0.00
C ALA A 185 -0.74 0.51 0.28
N SER A 186 -0.31 1.74 -0.09
CA SER A 186 1.06 2.21 0.17
C SER A 186 1.36 2.42 1.65
N ILE A 187 0.36 2.78 2.48
CA ILE A 187 0.55 2.89 3.93
C ILE A 187 0.69 1.48 4.52
N ALA A 188 -0.23 0.58 4.19
CA ALA A 188 -0.16 -0.80 4.65
C ALA A 188 1.16 -1.48 4.24
N ALA A 189 1.56 -1.36 2.96
CA ALA A 189 2.83 -1.92 2.49
C ALA A 189 4.03 -1.32 3.24
N GLY A 190 4.00 -0.01 3.54
CA GLY A 190 5.03 0.66 4.33
C GLY A 190 5.19 0.04 5.71
N ASP A 191 4.07 -0.27 6.37
CA ASP A 191 4.11 -0.91 7.70
C ASP A 191 4.72 -2.31 7.68
N ALA A 192 4.59 -3.04 6.57
CA ALA A 192 5.13 -4.38 6.44
C ALA A 192 6.62 -4.43 6.02
N VAL A 193 7.11 -3.44 5.25
CA VAL A 193 8.41 -3.58 4.56
C VAL A 193 9.46 -2.55 4.96
N LEU A 194 9.06 -1.44 5.61
CA LEU A 194 9.98 -0.38 6.02
C LEU A 194 10.47 -0.61 7.46
N MET A 195 11.76 -0.40 7.67
CA MET A 195 12.30 -0.33 9.01
C MET A 195 11.92 1.00 9.68
N GLU A 196 11.80 1.01 11.01
CA GLU A 196 11.49 2.22 11.77
C GLU A 196 12.51 3.33 11.50
N THR A 197 13.81 2.97 11.47
CA THR A 197 14.89 3.91 11.16
C THR A 197 14.77 4.54 9.78
N GLU A 198 14.29 3.81 8.76
CA GLU A 198 14.06 4.35 7.43
C GLU A 198 12.93 5.37 7.43
N ARG A 199 11.82 5.06 8.13
CA ARG A 199 10.68 5.98 8.26
C ARG A 199 11.06 7.26 9.00
N GLU A 200 11.88 7.16 10.05
CA GLU A 200 12.38 8.30 10.82
C GLU A 200 13.30 9.18 9.96
N MET A 201 14.23 8.58 9.23
CA MET A 201 15.22 9.32 8.45
C MET A 201 14.70 9.94 7.17
N GLY A 202 13.62 9.41 6.62
CA GLY A 202 13.06 9.80 5.33
C GLY A 202 13.31 8.77 4.23
N VAL A 203 12.23 8.16 3.74
CA VAL A 203 12.22 7.09 2.74
C VAL A 203 11.02 7.19 1.83
N VAL A 204 11.19 6.77 0.59
CA VAL A 204 10.10 6.52 -0.35
C VAL A 204 9.79 5.04 -0.38
N LEU A 205 8.53 4.68 -0.19
CA LEU A 205 8.01 3.39 -0.58
C LEU A 205 7.41 3.50 -1.99
N ALA A 206 7.73 2.56 -2.87
CA ALA A 206 7.07 2.40 -4.16
C ALA A 206 6.61 0.95 -4.33
N ASP A 207 5.31 0.72 -4.19
CA ASP A 207 4.66 -0.57 -4.46
C ASP A 207 4.32 -0.66 -5.94
N ILE A 208 5.17 -1.37 -6.71
CA ILE A 208 4.98 -1.56 -8.14
C ILE A 208 4.15 -2.83 -8.37
N GLY A 209 2.84 -2.64 -8.42
CA GLY A 209 1.86 -3.68 -8.70
C GLY A 209 1.78 -4.06 -10.18
N ALA A 210 0.69 -4.71 -10.57
CA ALA A 210 0.41 -5.02 -11.98
C ALA A 210 -0.16 -3.81 -12.73
N GLY A 211 -1.19 -3.17 -12.19
CA GLY A 211 -1.91 -2.06 -12.84
C GLY A 211 -1.56 -0.68 -12.31
N THR A 212 -0.99 -0.59 -11.13
CA THR A 212 -0.64 0.66 -10.41
C THR A 212 0.76 0.61 -9.84
N THR A 213 1.32 1.80 -9.60
CA THR A 213 2.47 2.02 -8.71
C THR A 213 2.02 2.98 -7.62
N ASP A 214 1.96 2.49 -6.39
CA ASP A 214 1.50 3.24 -5.23
C ASP A 214 2.72 3.76 -4.46
N ILE A 215 2.83 5.07 -4.31
CA ILE A 215 3.97 5.75 -3.70
C ILE A 215 3.54 6.35 -2.37
N ALA A 216 4.37 6.18 -1.34
CA ALA A 216 4.26 6.90 -0.08
C ALA A 216 5.64 7.41 0.36
N ILE A 217 5.70 8.65 0.84
CA ILE A 217 6.91 9.25 1.42
C ILE A 217 6.72 9.33 2.92
N PHE A 218 7.66 8.75 3.65
CA PHE A 218 7.71 8.75 5.11
C PHE A 218 8.88 9.62 5.57
N ILE A 219 8.64 10.51 6.53
CA ILE A 219 9.63 11.39 7.17
C ILE A 219 9.20 11.54 8.65
N ASP A 220 10.16 11.56 9.56
CA ASP A 220 9.89 11.66 11.01
C ASP A 220 8.90 10.60 11.52
N GLY A 221 8.96 9.38 10.96
CA GLY A 221 8.10 8.26 11.35
C GLY A 221 6.67 8.30 10.80
N THR A 222 6.28 9.33 10.05
CA THR A 222 4.90 9.53 9.57
C THR A 222 4.81 9.74 8.07
N VAL A 223 3.62 9.62 7.49
CA VAL A 223 3.37 9.78 6.05
C VAL A 223 3.23 11.26 5.71
N TRP A 224 4.04 11.72 4.76
CA TRP A 224 4.07 13.11 4.30
C TRP A 224 3.46 13.33 2.93
N HIS A 225 3.49 12.31 2.08
CA HIS A 225 2.95 12.37 0.72
C HIS A 225 2.51 10.99 0.26
N THR A 226 1.41 10.91 -0.48
CA THR A 226 0.94 9.67 -1.13
C THR A 226 0.41 9.98 -2.52
N VAL A 227 0.70 9.09 -3.48
CA VAL A 227 0.18 9.19 -4.86
C VAL A 227 0.13 7.80 -5.49
N THR A 228 -0.84 7.60 -6.38
CA THR A 228 -0.96 6.38 -7.19
C THR A 228 -0.76 6.71 -8.66
N LEU A 229 0.23 6.09 -9.29
CA LEU A 229 0.46 6.13 -10.73
C LEU A 229 -0.31 5.00 -11.40
N GLY A 230 -1.01 5.29 -12.50
CA GLY A 230 -1.78 4.30 -13.27
C GLY A 230 -0.93 3.43 -14.21
N VAL A 231 0.26 3.04 -13.77
CA VAL A 231 1.24 2.23 -14.50
C VAL A 231 1.81 1.14 -13.59
N GLY A 232 2.13 -0.02 -14.14
CA GLY A 232 2.71 -1.14 -13.40
C GLY A 232 3.14 -2.26 -14.34
N GLY A 233 3.34 -3.46 -13.81
CA GLY A 233 3.90 -4.60 -14.53
C GLY A 233 3.11 -5.10 -15.74
N GLU A 234 1.81 -4.80 -15.85
CA GLU A 234 0.99 -5.11 -17.03
C GLU A 234 1.45 -4.34 -18.28
N TYR A 235 2.00 -3.15 -18.11
CA TYR A 235 2.57 -2.38 -19.22
C TYR A 235 3.82 -3.06 -19.78
N ILE A 236 4.67 -3.61 -18.91
CA ILE A 236 5.83 -4.40 -19.31
C ILE A 236 5.37 -5.61 -20.12
N THR A 237 4.34 -6.32 -19.65
CA THR A 237 3.74 -7.47 -20.35
C THR A 237 3.19 -7.07 -21.71
N GLY A 238 2.51 -5.93 -21.80
CA GLY A 238 1.98 -5.37 -23.04
C GLY A 238 3.09 -5.07 -24.05
N ASP A 239 4.18 -4.45 -23.61
CA ASP A 239 5.33 -4.14 -24.47
C ASP A 239 6.03 -5.40 -24.98
N ILE A 240 6.17 -6.42 -24.13
CA ILE A 240 6.70 -7.73 -24.53
C ILE A 240 5.77 -8.39 -25.56
N ALA A 241 4.45 -8.38 -25.31
CA ALA A 241 3.46 -8.95 -26.21
C ALA A 241 3.53 -8.32 -27.62
N ILE A 242 3.65 -6.99 -27.67
CA ILE A 242 3.78 -6.24 -28.93
C ILE A 242 5.16 -6.47 -29.56
N GLY A 243 6.24 -6.28 -28.81
CA GLY A 243 7.61 -6.31 -29.31
C GLY A 243 8.05 -7.67 -29.79
N LEU A 244 7.57 -8.74 -29.17
CA LEU A 244 7.86 -10.12 -29.53
C LEU A 244 6.72 -10.83 -30.26
N ARG A 245 5.57 -10.15 -30.46
CA ARG A 245 4.36 -10.69 -31.10
C ARG A 245 3.85 -11.96 -30.41
N LEU A 246 3.70 -11.89 -29.09
CA LEU A 246 3.25 -12.99 -28.25
C LEU A 246 1.83 -12.77 -27.73
N PRO A 247 1.08 -13.83 -27.43
CA PRO A 247 -0.12 -13.72 -26.60
C PRO A 247 0.22 -13.09 -25.22
N PRO A 248 -0.68 -12.27 -24.64
CA PRO A 248 -0.40 -11.60 -23.36
C PRO A 248 -0.06 -12.55 -22.21
N ASP A 249 -0.69 -13.70 -22.14
CA ASP A 249 -0.43 -14.74 -21.14
C ASP A 249 0.96 -15.36 -21.29
N VAL A 250 1.41 -15.59 -22.51
CA VAL A 250 2.78 -16.04 -22.81
C VAL A 250 3.79 -14.95 -22.50
N ALA A 251 3.50 -13.69 -22.85
CA ALA A 251 4.34 -12.55 -22.52
C ALA A 251 4.55 -12.39 -21.02
N GLU A 252 3.47 -12.57 -20.23
CA GLU A 252 3.55 -12.53 -18.75
C GLU A 252 4.43 -13.67 -18.22
N GLN A 253 4.25 -14.90 -18.71
CA GLN A 253 5.08 -16.04 -18.31
C GLN A 253 6.56 -15.80 -18.63
N VAL A 254 6.85 -15.29 -19.81
CA VAL A 254 8.22 -15.00 -20.26
C VAL A 254 8.85 -13.88 -19.42
N LYS A 255 8.07 -12.84 -19.09
CA LYS A 255 8.51 -11.78 -18.18
C LYS A 255 8.91 -12.34 -16.82
N VAL A 256 8.04 -13.15 -16.22
CA VAL A 256 8.25 -13.69 -14.87
C VAL A 256 9.42 -14.68 -14.83
N GLN A 257 9.56 -15.54 -15.85
CA GLN A 257 10.57 -16.60 -15.84
C GLN A 257 11.95 -16.16 -16.35
N HIS A 258 11.98 -15.22 -17.28
CA HIS A 258 13.20 -14.88 -18.02
C HIS A 258 13.52 -13.39 -18.05
N GLY A 259 12.64 -12.54 -17.49
CA GLY A 259 12.80 -11.09 -17.49
C GLY A 259 14.04 -10.63 -16.75
N HIS A 260 14.58 -9.50 -17.20
CA HIS A 260 15.67 -8.78 -16.55
C HIS A 260 15.54 -7.29 -16.84
N ALA A 261 15.68 -6.44 -15.83
CA ALA A 261 15.55 -5.00 -15.97
C ALA A 261 16.83 -4.29 -16.49
N CYS A 262 17.97 -5.00 -16.58
CA CYS A 262 19.23 -4.48 -17.14
C CYS A 262 19.67 -5.38 -18.29
N ALA A 263 19.52 -4.96 -19.54
CA ALA A 263 19.86 -5.74 -20.72
C ALA A 263 21.36 -6.05 -20.81
N ALA A 264 22.19 -5.12 -20.37
CA ALA A 264 23.65 -5.26 -20.34
C ALA A 264 24.16 -6.40 -19.44
N GLN A 265 23.35 -6.84 -18.47
CA GLN A 265 23.68 -7.96 -17.56
C GLN A 265 23.26 -9.32 -18.11
N VAL A 266 22.56 -9.36 -19.25
CA VAL A 266 22.09 -10.60 -19.87
C VAL A 266 23.15 -11.14 -20.82
N PRO A 267 23.61 -12.40 -20.68
CA PRO A 267 24.59 -13.01 -21.58
C PRO A 267 24.12 -12.95 -23.03
N PRO A 268 24.99 -12.54 -23.99
CA PRO A 268 24.61 -12.39 -25.41
C PRO A 268 24.13 -13.68 -26.08
N GLU A 269 24.59 -14.84 -25.59
CA GLU A 269 24.22 -16.15 -26.08
C GLU A 269 22.91 -16.67 -25.47
N ALA A 270 22.39 -16.08 -24.41
CA ALA A 270 21.17 -16.53 -23.75
C ALA A 270 19.95 -16.41 -24.68
N ARG A 271 19.17 -17.46 -24.74
CA ARG A 271 17.98 -17.58 -25.61
C ARG A 271 16.80 -18.06 -24.81
N VAL A 272 15.60 -17.65 -25.22
CA VAL A 272 14.32 -18.08 -24.65
C VAL A 272 13.46 -18.63 -25.76
N SER A 273 12.88 -19.80 -25.55
CA SER A 273 11.89 -20.37 -26.45
C SER A 273 10.49 -19.92 -26.02
N VAL A 274 9.75 -19.31 -26.93
CA VAL A 274 8.42 -18.76 -26.72
C VAL A 274 7.42 -19.30 -27.71
N SER A 275 6.18 -19.50 -27.28
CA SER A 275 5.09 -19.92 -28.18
C SER A 275 4.46 -18.69 -28.81
N ALA A 276 4.62 -18.52 -30.12
CA ALA A 276 3.99 -17.44 -30.87
C ALA A 276 2.48 -17.69 -31.09
N PHE A 277 1.78 -16.70 -31.65
CA PHE A 277 0.39 -16.87 -32.07
C PHE A 277 0.24 -18.05 -33.03
N GLY A 278 -0.73 -18.94 -32.78
CA GLY A 278 -0.99 -20.13 -33.60
C GLY A 278 -0.46 -21.47 -33.05
N GLY A 279 0.30 -21.44 -31.94
CA GLY A 279 0.55 -22.61 -31.06
C GLY A 279 1.52 -23.69 -31.58
N GLU A 280 1.80 -23.78 -32.90
CA GLU A 280 2.59 -24.90 -33.48
C GLU A 280 4.09 -24.59 -33.63
N THR A 281 4.49 -23.33 -33.59
CA THR A 281 5.89 -22.92 -33.76
C THR A 281 6.48 -22.28 -32.54
N GLN A 282 7.50 -22.88 -31.98
CA GLN A 282 8.33 -22.23 -30.98
C GLN A 282 9.28 -21.24 -31.68
N GLN A 283 9.23 -19.99 -31.24
CA GLN A 283 10.17 -18.96 -31.65
C GLN A 283 11.30 -18.87 -30.63
N VAL A 284 12.55 -18.86 -31.09
CA VAL A 284 13.72 -18.62 -30.22
C VAL A 284 14.07 -17.15 -30.28
N VAL A 285 13.98 -16.48 -29.13
CA VAL A 285 14.27 -15.04 -28.98
C VAL A 285 15.55 -14.87 -28.17
N PRO A 286 16.47 -13.97 -28.58
CA PRO A 286 17.59 -13.58 -27.72
C PRO A 286 17.08 -12.98 -26.41
N ARG A 287 17.56 -13.46 -25.25
CA ARG A 287 17.09 -12.99 -23.94
C ARG A 287 17.42 -11.52 -23.70
N TRP A 288 18.53 -11.02 -24.27
CA TRP A 288 18.88 -9.60 -24.17
C TRP A 288 17.83 -8.69 -24.82
N LYS A 289 17.20 -9.13 -25.94
CA LYS A 289 16.13 -8.37 -26.60
C LYS A 289 14.86 -8.30 -25.75
N LEU A 290 14.54 -9.35 -25.01
CA LEU A 290 13.47 -9.33 -24.01
C LEU A 290 13.82 -8.33 -22.90
N ALA A 291 15.08 -8.35 -22.43
CA ALA A 291 15.55 -7.46 -21.39
C ALA A 291 15.53 -5.99 -21.82
N GLU A 292 15.89 -5.64 -23.05
CA GLU A 292 15.79 -4.27 -23.58
C GLU A 292 14.34 -3.72 -23.52
N ILE A 293 13.35 -4.56 -23.89
CA ILE A 293 11.94 -4.15 -23.82
C ILE A 293 11.53 -3.90 -22.37
N ILE A 294 11.94 -4.77 -21.45
CA ILE A 294 11.65 -4.66 -20.03
C ILE A 294 12.33 -3.44 -19.43
N GLU A 295 13.64 -3.26 -19.67
CA GLU A 295 14.45 -2.15 -19.20
C GLU A 295 13.83 -0.79 -19.55
N ALA A 296 13.47 -0.59 -20.82
CA ALA A 296 12.87 0.65 -21.30
C ALA A 296 11.58 1.00 -20.53
N ARG A 297 10.71 0.01 -20.24
CA ARG A 297 9.48 0.26 -19.48
C ARG A 297 9.73 0.45 -17.99
N VAL A 298 10.65 -0.31 -17.41
CA VAL A 298 11.01 -0.15 -15.99
C VAL A 298 11.67 1.22 -15.77
N GLU A 299 12.54 1.66 -16.67
CA GLU A 299 13.15 2.99 -16.65
C GLU A 299 12.09 4.10 -16.70
N GLU A 300 11.06 3.96 -17.54
CA GLU A 300 9.94 4.90 -17.57
C GLU A 300 9.18 4.94 -16.24
N ILE A 301 8.85 3.77 -15.65
CA ILE A 301 8.16 3.70 -14.34
C ILE A 301 9.02 4.36 -13.26
N LEU A 302 10.32 4.07 -13.20
CA LEU A 302 11.25 4.67 -12.24
C LEU A 302 11.39 6.18 -12.44
N SER A 303 11.42 6.64 -13.70
CA SER A 303 11.43 8.07 -14.03
C SER A 303 10.16 8.78 -13.57
N MET A 304 9.00 8.14 -13.68
CA MET A 304 7.74 8.69 -13.13
C MET A 304 7.79 8.76 -11.60
N ILE A 305 8.35 7.76 -10.92
CA ILE A 305 8.56 7.79 -9.46
C ILE A 305 9.48 8.97 -9.10
N GLN A 306 10.60 9.16 -9.83
CA GLN A 306 11.51 10.28 -9.60
C GLN A 306 10.83 11.64 -9.79
N GLN A 307 9.97 11.77 -10.81
CA GLN A 307 9.20 12.99 -11.05
C GLN A 307 8.25 13.30 -9.89
N GLU A 308 7.57 12.29 -9.33
CA GLU A 308 6.67 12.47 -8.18
C GLU A 308 7.46 12.80 -6.89
N ILE A 309 8.64 12.22 -6.69
CA ILE A 309 9.53 12.59 -5.57
C ILE A 309 9.89 14.09 -5.68
N LYS A 310 10.31 14.55 -6.84
CA LYS A 310 10.63 15.98 -7.08
C LYS A 310 9.40 16.88 -6.91
N ARG A 311 8.26 16.45 -7.43
CA ARG A 311 7.00 17.19 -7.35
C ARG A 311 6.48 17.32 -5.92
N SER A 312 6.74 16.34 -5.07
CA SER A 312 6.38 16.40 -3.65
C SER A 312 7.13 17.50 -2.89
N GLY A 313 8.30 17.93 -3.39
CA GLY A 313 9.20 18.89 -2.74
C GLY A 313 10.00 18.31 -1.59
N TYR A 314 10.03 16.97 -1.43
CA TYR A 314 10.74 16.28 -0.35
C TYR A 314 12.02 15.55 -0.82
N ASP A 315 12.43 15.74 -2.06
CA ASP A 315 13.59 15.07 -2.68
C ASP A 315 14.90 15.23 -1.90
N GLY A 316 15.09 16.36 -1.20
CA GLY A 316 16.24 16.60 -0.31
C GLY A 316 16.16 15.96 1.08
N LEU A 317 15.06 15.29 1.43
CA LEU A 317 14.76 14.78 2.78
C LEU A 317 14.69 13.25 2.85
N LEU A 318 15.33 12.55 1.91
CA LEU A 318 15.17 11.10 1.71
C LEU A 318 16.52 10.34 1.79
N PRO A 319 17.28 10.46 2.88
CA PRO A 319 18.60 9.81 2.99
C PRO A 319 18.49 8.27 3.02
N ALA A 320 17.36 7.68 3.42
CA ALA A 320 17.15 6.24 3.36
C ALA A 320 16.76 5.75 1.93
N GLY A 321 16.56 6.69 0.98
CA GLY A 321 16.35 6.36 -0.43
C GLY A 321 14.97 5.80 -0.73
N VAL A 322 14.94 4.76 -1.57
CA VAL A 322 13.69 4.17 -2.10
C VAL A 322 13.62 2.68 -1.79
N VAL A 323 12.50 2.24 -1.26
CA VAL A 323 12.18 0.83 -1.08
C VAL A 323 11.12 0.43 -2.10
N LEU A 324 11.48 -0.51 -2.98
CA LEU A 324 10.58 -1.08 -3.99
C LEU A 324 9.91 -2.32 -3.42
N CYS A 325 8.61 -2.41 -3.52
CA CYS A 325 7.85 -3.63 -3.24
C CYS A 325 6.81 -3.90 -4.34
N GLY A 326 5.91 -4.85 -4.12
CA GLY A 326 4.97 -5.29 -5.15
C GLY A 326 5.51 -6.38 -6.06
N GLY A 327 4.64 -6.93 -6.89
CA GLY A 327 4.99 -8.06 -7.76
C GLY A 327 6.07 -7.75 -8.78
N THR A 328 6.09 -6.54 -9.30
CA THR A 328 7.06 -6.09 -10.31
C THR A 328 8.46 -5.87 -9.73
N ALA A 329 8.57 -5.55 -8.44
CA ALA A 329 9.85 -5.41 -7.77
C ALA A 329 10.69 -6.70 -7.71
N GLN A 330 10.11 -7.84 -8.07
CA GLN A 330 10.82 -9.13 -8.19
C GLN A 330 11.62 -9.29 -9.49
N LEU A 331 11.49 -8.37 -10.44
CA LEU A 331 12.28 -8.41 -11.65
C LEU A 331 13.78 -8.33 -11.34
N SER A 332 14.55 -9.29 -11.86
CA SER A 332 16.01 -9.27 -11.75
C SER A 332 16.58 -7.97 -12.31
N GLY A 333 17.52 -7.34 -11.62
CA GLY A 333 18.15 -6.11 -12.07
C GLY A 333 17.37 -4.82 -11.79
N ILE A 334 16.15 -4.90 -11.21
CA ILE A 334 15.34 -3.69 -10.95
C ILE A 334 15.97 -2.77 -9.91
N GLN A 335 16.68 -3.33 -8.93
CA GLN A 335 17.34 -2.57 -7.88
C GLN A 335 18.53 -1.76 -8.42
N GLU A 336 19.32 -2.36 -9.30
CA GLU A 336 20.45 -1.72 -9.98
C GLU A 336 19.96 -0.59 -10.87
N LEU A 337 19.01 -0.87 -11.77
CA LEU A 337 18.40 0.14 -12.62
C LEU A 337 17.75 1.26 -11.79
N GLY A 338 17.12 0.90 -10.66
CA GLY A 338 16.52 1.86 -9.75
C GLY A 338 17.54 2.85 -9.18
N ARG A 339 18.73 2.39 -8.79
CA ARG A 339 19.81 3.28 -8.31
C ARG A 339 20.30 4.23 -9.39
N ASP A 340 20.43 3.72 -10.62
CA ASP A 340 20.93 4.51 -11.75
C ASP A 340 19.92 5.60 -12.17
N VAL A 341 18.62 5.28 -12.18
CA VAL A 341 17.58 6.21 -12.62
C VAL A 341 17.21 7.22 -11.53
N LEU A 342 17.08 6.75 -10.27
CA LEU A 342 16.60 7.60 -9.17
C LEU A 342 17.68 8.45 -8.53
N ASP A 343 18.95 8.09 -8.71
CA ASP A 343 20.11 8.69 -8.04
C ASP A 343 19.97 8.70 -6.50
N LEU A 344 19.42 7.62 -5.97
CA LEU A 344 19.15 7.38 -4.56
C LEU A 344 19.51 5.93 -4.19
N PRO A 345 19.79 5.63 -2.92
CA PRO A 345 19.85 4.25 -2.47
C PRO A 345 18.54 3.52 -2.77
N VAL A 346 18.62 2.32 -3.35
CA VAL A 346 17.43 1.50 -3.65
C VAL A 346 17.60 0.11 -3.10
N ARG A 347 16.57 -0.40 -2.43
CA ARG A 347 16.44 -1.82 -2.06
C ARG A 347 15.07 -2.37 -2.42
N VAL A 348 14.98 -3.68 -2.53
CA VAL A 348 13.70 -4.39 -2.62
C VAL A 348 13.28 -4.79 -1.21
N GLY A 349 12.04 -4.43 -0.84
CA GLY A 349 11.44 -4.74 0.46
C GLY A 349 10.47 -5.91 0.34
N ALA A 350 10.58 -6.84 1.28
CA ALA A 350 9.60 -7.90 1.51
C ALA A 350 9.05 -7.75 2.94
N PRO A 351 7.87 -8.31 3.25
CA PRO A 351 7.32 -8.28 4.58
C PRO A 351 8.30 -8.83 5.62
N GLN A 352 8.48 -8.09 6.70
CA GLN A 352 9.35 -8.43 7.83
C GLN A 352 8.49 -8.76 9.05
N GLU A 353 9.08 -9.39 10.06
CA GLU A 353 8.42 -9.71 11.34
C GLU A 353 7.13 -10.53 11.19
N ILE A 354 7.08 -11.40 10.17
CA ILE A 354 5.95 -12.29 9.94
C ILE A 354 6.31 -13.69 10.40
N HIS A 355 5.44 -14.26 11.23
CA HIS A 355 5.53 -15.63 11.70
C HIS A 355 4.50 -16.54 11.01
N GLY A 356 4.67 -17.84 11.05
CA GLY A 356 3.73 -18.83 10.51
C GLY A 356 4.01 -19.23 9.06
N LEU A 357 3.12 -18.96 8.11
CA LEU A 357 3.26 -19.37 6.70
C LEU A 357 4.26 -18.50 5.92
N VAL A 358 5.45 -18.25 6.49
CA VAL A 358 6.48 -17.34 6.01
C VAL A 358 6.89 -17.62 4.54
N ASP A 359 7.11 -18.89 4.19
CA ASP A 359 7.56 -19.29 2.84
C ASP A 359 6.62 -18.82 1.71
N LYS A 360 5.35 -18.56 2.05
CA LYS A 360 4.35 -18.11 1.06
C LYS A 360 4.22 -16.61 0.97
N ILE A 361 4.58 -15.88 2.02
CA ILE A 361 4.28 -14.45 2.16
C ILE A 361 5.52 -13.55 2.32
N ALA A 362 6.72 -14.10 2.58
CA ALA A 362 7.98 -13.36 2.61
C ALA A 362 8.45 -12.97 1.19
N ASN A 363 7.57 -12.29 0.46
CA ASN A 363 7.77 -11.89 -0.92
C ASN A 363 7.27 -10.46 -1.12
N PRO A 364 7.98 -9.58 -1.83
CA PRO A 364 7.56 -8.20 -2.08
C PRO A 364 6.12 -8.05 -2.56
N ALA A 365 5.61 -9.03 -3.29
CA ALA A 365 4.25 -9.04 -3.81
C ALA A 365 3.15 -9.17 -2.74
N HIS A 366 3.47 -9.47 -1.50
CA HIS A 366 2.52 -9.60 -0.39
C HIS A 366 2.62 -8.47 0.65
N ALA A 367 3.36 -7.41 0.33
CA ALA A 367 3.57 -6.26 1.22
C ALA A 367 2.25 -5.66 1.73
N VAL A 368 1.29 -5.41 0.83
CA VAL A 368 -0.03 -4.85 1.20
C VAL A 368 -0.78 -5.79 2.12
N GLY A 369 -0.94 -7.07 1.74
CA GLY A 369 -1.67 -8.05 2.54
C GLY A 369 -1.10 -8.23 3.95
N ALA A 370 0.22 -8.30 4.05
CA ALA A 370 0.93 -8.38 5.32
C ALA A 370 0.73 -7.12 6.18
N GLY A 371 0.84 -5.95 5.56
CA GLY A 371 0.62 -4.68 6.23
C GLY A 371 -0.83 -4.49 6.71
N LEU A 372 -1.83 -4.98 5.98
CA LEU A 372 -3.21 -4.96 6.44
C LEU A 372 -3.43 -5.78 7.71
N VAL A 373 -2.77 -6.92 7.82
CA VAL A 373 -2.82 -7.75 9.05
C VAL A 373 -2.11 -7.04 10.20
N GLY A 374 -0.94 -6.44 9.96
CA GLY A 374 -0.22 -5.60 10.94
C GLY A 374 -1.04 -4.38 11.38
N TRP A 375 -1.72 -3.73 10.45
CA TRP A 375 -2.63 -2.61 10.72
C TRP A 375 -3.71 -2.98 11.73
N GLY A 376 -4.39 -4.11 11.51
CA GLY A 376 -5.41 -4.61 12.42
C GLY A 376 -4.87 -4.89 13.83
N LEU A 377 -3.62 -5.34 13.98
CA LEU A 377 -2.97 -5.49 15.28
C LEU A 377 -2.83 -4.13 15.98
N THR A 378 -2.34 -3.11 15.26
CA THR A 378 -2.09 -1.78 15.82
C THR A 378 -3.38 -1.09 16.26
N VAL A 379 -4.43 -1.16 15.47
CA VAL A 379 -5.75 -0.56 15.80
C VAL A 379 -6.37 -1.23 17.02
N ASP A 380 -6.21 -2.51 17.15
CA ASP A 380 -6.87 -3.33 18.15
C ASP A 380 -6.14 -3.40 19.49
N THR A 381 -4.81 -3.32 19.55
CA THR A 381 -4.04 -3.41 20.80
C THR A 381 -4.14 -2.15 21.65
N ARG A 382 -4.76 -1.06 21.15
CA ARG A 382 -4.93 0.19 21.91
C ARG A 382 -6.20 0.16 22.75
N PRO A 383 -6.15 0.64 24.03
CA PRO A 383 -7.32 0.64 24.91
C PRO A 383 -8.46 1.41 24.24
N GLN A 384 -9.55 0.71 23.98
CA GLN A 384 -10.78 1.31 23.44
C GLN A 384 -11.30 2.34 24.46
N LEU A 385 -11.23 3.62 24.12
CA LEU A 385 -12.05 4.61 24.78
C LEU A 385 -13.51 4.26 24.52
N ARG A 386 -14.24 3.95 25.58
CA ARG A 386 -15.60 3.44 25.60
C ARG A 386 -16.52 4.27 24.69
N LYS A 387 -17.06 3.62 23.66
CA LYS A 387 -18.02 4.22 22.70
C LYS A 387 -19.26 4.74 23.44
N SER A 388 -19.61 5.99 23.26
CA SER A 388 -20.93 6.52 23.57
C SER A 388 -21.55 7.14 22.32
N GLY A 389 -22.58 6.51 21.74
CA GLY A 389 -23.52 7.04 20.74
C GLY A 389 -23.18 6.86 19.25
N PRO A 390 -24.20 6.81 18.35
CA PRO A 390 -24.01 6.55 16.93
C PRO A 390 -23.67 7.83 16.15
N GLY A 391 -22.54 7.82 15.43
CA GLY A 391 -22.17 8.90 14.54
C GLY A 391 -20.86 8.59 13.78
N MET A 392 -20.80 8.94 12.52
CA MET A 392 -19.73 8.69 11.56
C MET A 392 -18.32 9.12 12.04
N GLY A 393 -18.23 10.05 13.01
CA GLY A 393 -16.96 10.51 13.61
C GLY A 393 -16.21 9.49 14.47
N LYS A 394 -16.83 8.35 14.84
CA LYS A 394 -16.23 7.37 15.76
C LYS A 394 -15.32 6.33 15.09
N ARG A 395 -15.47 6.09 13.80
CA ARG A 395 -14.59 5.22 13.01
C ARG A 395 -13.20 5.83 12.79
N PHE A 396 -13.14 7.16 12.86
CA PHE A 396 -11.97 7.97 12.59
C PHE A 396 -10.93 7.99 13.73
N LEU A 397 -11.38 7.93 14.97
CA LEU A 397 -10.55 8.08 16.17
C LEU A 397 -9.65 6.88 16.49
N GLY A 398 -10.05 5.68 16.09
CA GLY A 398 -9.25 4.46 16.28
C GLY A 398 -7.94 4.50 15.51
N TRP A 399 -8.00 5.03 14.31
CA TRP A 399 -6.88 5.10 13.38
C TRP A 399 -5.81 6.14 13.78
N LEU A 400 -6.23 7.30 14.28
CA LEU A 400 -5.32 8.38 14.73
C LEU A 400 -4.27 7.92 15.76
N ARG A 401 -4.63 6.93 16.56
CA ARG A 401 -3.73 6.37 17.57
C ARG A 401 -2.68 5.43 17.03
N ALA A 402 -2.82 4.97 15.78
CA ALA A 402 -1.80 4.13 15.13
C ALA A 402 -0.52 4.89 14.77
N PHE A 403 -0.57 6.22 14.73
CA PHE A 403 0.56 7.09 14.41
C PHE A 403 1.09 7.91 15.58
N LEU A 404 0.56 7.74 16.78
CA LEU A 404 1.15 8.34 17.99
C LEU A 404 2.18 7.36 18.55
N PRO A 405 3.46 7.75 18.69
CA PRO A 405 4.45 6.92 19.37
C PRO A 405 3.99 6.64 20.80
N GLY A 406 4.09 5.37 21.20
CA GLY A 406 3.78 4.89 22.54
C GLY A 406 4.77 5.37 23.58
#